data_1da5f93e3edf80aa2e00c9242c4f645b
#
_entry.id   1da5f93e3edf80aa2e00c9242c4f645b
#
_cell.length_a   1.000
_cell.length_b   1.000
_cell.length_c   1.000
_cell.angle_alpha   90.00
_cell.angle_beta   90.00
_cell.angle_gamma   90.00
#
_symmetry.space_group_name_H-M   'P 1'
#
loop_
_entity.id
_entity.type
_entity.pdbx_description
1 polymer ?
#
loop_
_entity_poly.entity_id
_entity_poly.type
_entity_poly.pdbx_seq_one_letter_code
_entity_poly.pdbx_strand_id
1 'polypeptide(L)'
;MKKSLAMILALSMCILLAACGGSAPAASAAPAAPAAPAASAAAPAAADTSASGTVMLYSSMQEDQLIAVKQAFEAKYPNVKMEYYFAGTSKVITKIATEAQAGHVDADVIWVGDPADYVSFKEQGILQPYTSPETSAIDAAYIDADKCYTGARMMNMGIAYNTALVTAEEAPKTWNDLLDPKWNDQIVMTDPGSSGTSKYWMNAMMCSDKYGADYMTKLKANGCYLESGTTACHNQLAASAYKVGVCLDYVTANLANEGSPIAYVFPEDTVSIFSPIGLVKDCANEANGKLLYDFILSKEGQEVLVANNLISVRNDVDQGDTDVPAIAAKAMPSDLAQMAEKADANSAEFDKIFGLS
;
A
#
# COMPACT_ATOMS: atom_id res chain seq x y z
N MET A 1 -12.12 -31.40 43.71
CA MET A 1 -13.22 -32.36 43.77
C MET A 1 -13.93 -32.29 42.44
N LYS A 2 -13.64 -33.27 41.59
CA LYS A 2 -14.53 -34.35 41.09
C LYS A 2 -15.66 -33.84 40.18
N LYS A 3 -15.50 -34.12 38.89
CA LYS A 3 -16.13 -35.17 38.01
C LYS A 3 -17.33 -34.58 37.28
N SER A 4 -17.75 -34.89 36.03
CA SER A 4 -17.48 -35.91 35.01
C SER A 4 -18.14 -35.41 33.72
N LEU A 5 -17.61 -35.54 32.55
CA LEU A 5 -17.71 -36.61 31.53
C LEU A 5 -19.14 -37.05 31.19
N ALA A 6 -19.64 -36.76 29.99
CA ALA A 6 -20.54 -37.65 29.26
C ALA A 6 -20.41 -37.43 27.73
N MET A 7 -19.90 -38.42 27.09
CA MET A 7 -19.80 -38.75 25.69
C MET A 7 -21.05 -39.52 25.28
N ILE A 8 -21.74 -39.17 24.20
CA ILE A 8 -22.68 -40.14 23.55
C ILE A 8 -22.45 -40.08 22.03
N LEU A 9 -22.10 -41.28 21.58
CA LEU A 9 -21.94 -41.77 20.21
C LEU A 9 -23.25 -42.52 19.83
N ALA A 10 -23.75 -42.34 18.60
CA ALA A 10 -24.66 -43.27 17.92
C ALA A 10 -24.72 -42.90 16.45
N LEU A 11 -24.21 -43.58 15.59
CA LEU A 11 -24.13 -44.84 14.85
C LEU A 11 -25.47 -45.27 14.21
N SER A 12 -25.44 -45.36 12.86
CA SER A 12 -26.11 -46.29 11.93
C SER A 12 -27.60 -46.11 11.66
N MET A 13 -28.11 -46.25 10.43
CA MET A 13 -28.11 -47.47 9.62
C MET A 13 -28.78 -47.25 8.26
N CYS A 14 -28.24 -47.84 7.21
CA CYS A 14 -28.83 -48.02 5.89
C CYS A 14 -30.11 -48.85 5.96
N ILE A 15 -31.10 -48.54 5.12
CA ILE A 15 -32.04 -49.52 4.60
C ILE A 15 -32.29 -49.25 3.11
N LEU A 16 -31.92 -50.21 2.29
CA LEU A 16 -32.32 -50.40 0.91
C LEU A 16 -33.75 -50.93 0.85
N LEU A 17 -34.57 -50.39 -0.03
CA LEU A 17 -35.73 -51.12 -0.55
C LEU A 17 -35.97 -50.71 -2.03
N ALA A 18 -35.85 -51.72 -2.89
CA ALA A 18 -36.25 -51.67 -4.29
C ALA A 18 -37.71 -52.04 -4.42
N ALA A 19 -38.45 -51.40 -5.33
CA ALA A 19 -39.19 -52.09 -6.39
C ALA A 19 -40.24 -51.23 -7.11
N CYS A 20 -40.21 -51.35 -8.44
CA CYS A 20 -41.30 -51.42 -9.42
C CYS A 20 -42.14 -50.18 -9.80
N GLY A 21 -41.90 -49.75 -11.04
CA GLY A 21 -42.91 -49.82 -12.10
C GLY A 21 -43.81 -48.60 -12.30
N GLY A 22 -43.58 -47.85 -13.42
CA GLY A 22 -44.56 -46.89 -13.94
C GLY A 22 -43.99 -46.05 -15.05
N SER A 23 -44.24 -46.44 -16.30
CA SER A 23 -43.91 -45.66 -17.50
C SER A 23 -44.81 -44.46 -17.61
N ALA A 24 -44.23 -43.25 -17.85
CA ALA A 24 -44.93 -42.09 -18.39
C ALA A 24 -43.92 -41.14 -19.09
N PRO A 25 -44.34 -40.25 -19.98
CA PRO A 25 -43.68 -40.06 -21.28
C PRO A 25 -42.59 -38.98 -21.28
N ALA A 26 -41.74 -39.04 -22.28
CA ALA A 26 -40.62 -38.18 -22.58
C ALA A 26 -41.02 -36.70 -22.64
N ALA A 27 -40.42 -35.89 -21.74
CA ALA A 27 -40.36 -34.45 -21.86
C ALA A 27 -39.06 -34.07 -22.58
N SER A 28 -39.24 -33.29 -23.66
CA SER A 28 -38.21 -32.76 -24.54
C SER A 28 -37.08 -32.09 -23.74
N ALA A 29 -35.84 -32.54 -23.92
CA ALA A 29 -34.64 -31.93 -23.36
C ALA A 29 -34.42 -30.56 -24.06
N ALA A 30 -34.37 -29.48 -23.27
CA ALA A 30 -33.81 -28.21 -23.69
C ALA A 30 -32.30 -28.32 -23.91
N PRO A 31 -31.73 -27.63 -24.90
CA PRO A 31 -30.29 -27.69 -25.12
C PRO A 31 -29.53 -27.11 -23.97
N ALA A 32 -28.51 -27.82 -23.48
CA ALA A 32 -27.57 -27.38 -22.48
C ALA A 32 -26.81 -26.15 -22.98
N ALA A 33 -26.79 -25.09 -22.17
CA ALA A 33 -25.94 -23.93 -22.40
C ALA A 33 -24.45 -24.36 -22.42
N PRO A 34 -23.62 -23.78 -23.28
CA PRO A 34 -22.19 -24.08 -23.29
C PRO A 34 -21.56 -23.70 -21.95
N ALA A 35 -20.84 -24.63 -21.34
CA ALA A 35 -20.04 -24.39 -20.16
C ALA A 35 -19.01 -23.29 -20.46
N ALA A 36 -18.98 -22.26 -19.62
CA ALA A 36 -17.92 -21.25 -19.66
C ALA A 36 -16.54 -21.95 -19.50
N PRO A 37 -15.53 -21.53 -20.26
CA PRO A 37 -14.19 -22.08 -20.09
C PRO A 37 -13.71 -21.81 -18.66
N ALA A 38 -13.32 -22.87 -17.95
CA ALA A 38 -12.65 -22.75 -16.67
C ALA A 38 -11.37 -21.92 -16.87
N ALA A 39 -11.25 -20.83 -16.10
CA ALA A 39 -10.03 -20.06 -16.06
C ALA A 39 -8.89 -21.01 -15.65
N SER A 40 -7.99 -21.25 -16.59
CA SER A 40 -6.77 -22.05 -16.33
C SER A 40 -5.93 -21.22 -15.37
N ALA A 41 -5.83 -21.67 -14.11
CA ALA A 41 -4.83 -21.14 -13.21
C ALA A 41 -3.46 -21.33 -13.88
N ALA A 42 -2.76 -20.25 -14.15
CA ALA A 42 -1.41 -20.28 -14.68
C ALA A 42 -0.55 -21.12 -13.73
N ALA A 43 0.16 -22.10 -14.25
CA ALA A 43 1.12 -22.88 -13.47
C ALA A 43 2.19 -21.91 -12.92
N PRO A 44 2.70 -22.12 -11.68
CA PRO A 44 3.76 -21.30 -11.13
C PRO A 44 4.95 -21.24 -12.12
N ALA A 45 5.48 -20.06 -12.36
CA ALA A 45 6.66 -19.91 -13.20
C ALA A 45 7.80 -20.77 -12.62
N ALA A 46 8.57 -21.44 -13.48
CA ALA A 46 9.68 -22.27 -13.03
C ALA A 46 10.72 -21.40 -12.28
N ALA A 47 11.24 -21.92 -11.15
CA ALA A 47 12.25 -21.24 -10.37
C ALA A 47 13.53 -21.03 -11.21
N ASP A 48 14.08 -19.79 -11.16
CA ASP A 48 15.36 -19.47 -11.79
C ASP A 48 16.50 -19.70 -10.78
N THR A 49 17.34 -20.68 -11.04
CA THR A 49 18.48 -21.06 -10.20
C THR A 49 19.80 -20.50 -10.70
N SER A 50 19.81 -19.71 -11.77
CA SER A 50 21.04 -19.17 -12.39
C SER A 50 21.69 -18.06 -11.56
N ALA A 51 20.89 -17.26 -10.85
CA ALA A 51 21.36 -16.21 -9.95
C ALA A 51 21.57 -16.76 -8.52
N SER A 52 22.51 -16.18 -7.78
CA SER A 52 22.80 -16.56 -6.40
C SER A 52 23.37 -15.37 -5.60
N GLY A 53 23.39 -15.49 -4.28
CA GLY A 53 23.93 -14.48 -3.37
C GLY A 53 22.85 -13.75 -2.58
N THR A 54 23.07 -12.46 -2.30
CA THR A 54 22.16 -11.63 -1.49
C THR A 54 21.72 -10.39 -2.25
N VAL A 55 20.63 -9.78 -1.81
CA VAL A 55 20.20 -8.43 -2.21
C VAL A 55 19.67 -7.71 -0.98
N MET A 56 20.07 -6.45 -0.78
CA MET A 56 19.64 -5.61 0.34
C MET A 56 18.62 -4.56 -0.11
N LEU A 57 17.42 -4.61 0.47
CA LEU A 57 16.37 -3.61 0.27
C LEU A 57 16.24 -2.69 1.49
N TYR A 58 16.28 -1.36 1.28
CA TYR A 58 15.85 -0.40 2.29
C TYR A 58 14.43 0.05 2.00
N SER A 59 13.52 -0.13 2.98
CA SER A 59 12.10 0.14 2.73
C SER A 59 11.37 0.70 3.95
N SER A 60 10.33 1.49 3.66
CA SER A 60 9.33 1.93 4.63
C SER A 60 7.96 1.26 4.41
N MET A 61 7.87 0.24 3.55
CA MET A 61 6.68 -0.58 3.38
C MET A 61 6.38 -1.34 4.67
N GLN A 62 5.11 -1.63 4.96
CA GLN A 62 4.74 -2.45 6.11
C GLN A 62 5.42 -3.83 6.05
N GLU A 63 5.86 -4.33 7.19
CA GLU A 63 6.76 -5.49 7.26
C GLU A 63 6.10 -6.79 6.76
N ASP A 64 4.79 -6.97 6.99
CA ASP A 64 4.01 -8.10 6.48
C ASP A 64 4.02 -8.16 4.93
N GLN A 65 3.92 -7.01 4.28
CA GLN A 65 4.00 -6.89 2.83
C GLN A 65 5.42 -7.14 2.30
N LEU A 66 6.44 -6.65 3.02
CA LEU A 66 7.84 -6.96 2.68
C LEU A 66 8.12 -8.46 2.78
N ILE A 67 7.56 -9.13 3.80
CA ILE A 67 7.66 -10.58 3.95
C ILE A 67 6.98 -11.30 2.78
N ALA A 68 5.81 -10.85 2.33
CA ALA A 68 5.12 -11.44 1.18
C ALA A 68 5.94 -11.29 -0.11
N VAL A 69 6.48 -10.10 -0.37
CA VAL A 69 7.36 -9.84 -1.53
C VAL A 69 8.63 -10.71 -1.45
N LYS A 70 9.27 -10.78 -0.27
CA LYS A 70 10.46 -11.61 -0.04
C LYS A 70 10.18 -13.08 -0.33
N GLN A 71 9.08 -13.62 0.19
CA GLN A 71 8.73 -15.03 0.00
C GLN A 71 8.51 -15.35 -1.47
N ALA A 72 7.80 -14.49 -2.20
CA ALA A 72 7.55 -14.68 -3.62
C ALA A 72 8.84 -14.53 -4.46
N PHE A 73 9.68 -13.56 -4.13
CA PHE A 73 10.98 -13.36 -4.77
C PHE A 73 11.91 -14.55 -4.58
N GLU A 74 12.07 -15.04 -3.32
CA GLU A 74 12.93 -16.17 -3.01
C GLU A 74 12.37 -17.51 -3.56
N ALA A 75 11.04 -17.62 -3.75
CA ALA A 75 10.46 -18.76 -4.43
C ALA A 75 10.84 -18.80 -5.92
N LYS A 76 10.89 -17.63 -6.56
CA LYS A 76 11.32 -17.48 -7.96
C LYS A 76 12.82 -17.62 -8.14
N TYR A 77 13.60 -17.07 -7.22
CA TYR A 77 15.08 -17.04 -7.23
C TYR A 77 15.64 -17.72 -5.97
N PRO A 78 15.56 -19.06 -5.86
CA PRO A 78 15.81 -19.78 -4.60
C PRO A 78 17.25 -19.70 -4.09
N ASN A 79 18.20 -19.31 -4.94
CA ASN A 79 19.61 -19.13 -4.59
C ASN A 79 19.98 -17.67 -4.29
N VAL A 80 19.01 -16.74 -4.37
CA VAL A 80 19.18 -15.33 -4.00
C VAL A 80 18.41 -15.05 -2.72
N LYS A 81 19.11 -14.59 -1.69
CA LYS A 81 18.49 -14.22 -0.41
C LYS A 81 18.20 -12.73 -0.39
N MET A 82 16.93 -12.37 -0.21
CA MET A 82 16.52 -10.99 0.03
C MET A 82 16.67 -10.63 1.50
N GLU A 83 17.51 -9.66 1.80
CA GLU A 83 17.60 -9.01 3.11
C GLU A 83 16.96 -7.63 3.04
N TYR A 84 16.45 -7.11 4.16
CA TYR A 84 15.86 -5.79 4.17
C TYR A 84 16.11 -5.05 5.48
N TYR A 85 16.22 -3.73 5.38
CA TYR A 85 16.10 -2.81 6.50
C TYR A 85 14.73 -2.14 6.44
N PHE A 86 13.91 -2.34 7.47
CA PHE A 86 12.58 -1.77 7.61
C PHE A 86 12.55 -0.72 8.71
N ALA A 87 12.07 0.47 8.38
CA ALA A 87 11.78 1.54 9.34
C ALA A 87 10.82 2.56 8.72
N GLY A 88 10.26 3.48 9.52
CA GLY A 88 9.55 4.65 9.00
C GLY A 88 10.43 5.45 8.04
N THR A 89 9.81 6.09 7.04
CA THR A 89 10.51 6.75 5.92
C THR A 89 11.64 7.66 6.38
N SER A 90 11.40 8.53 7.38
CA SER A 90 12.43 9.46 7.87
C SER A 90 13.68 8.76 8.40
N LYS A 91 13.52 7.61 9.07
CA LYS A 91 14.66 6.81 9.57
C LYS A 91 15.42 6.16 8.42
N VAL A 92 14.72 5.67 7.40
CA VAL A 92 15.35 5.11 6.19
C VAL A 92 16.16 6.18 5.48
N ILE A 93 15.59 7.37 5.28
CA ILE A 93 16.25 8.50 4.63
C ILE A 93 17.47 8.97 5.43
N THR A 94 17.36 9.09 6.76
CA THR A 94 18.47 9.46 7.63
C THR A 94 19.62 8.45 7.53
N LYS A 95 19.29 7.15 7.48
CA LYS A 95 20.28 6.09 7.28
C LYS A 95 20.99 6.23 5.93
N ILE A 96 20.22 6.38 4.84
CA ILE A 96 20.76 6.58 3.49
C ILE A 96 21.68 7.82 3.45
N ALA A 97 21.23 8.95 4.00
CA ALA A 97 22.02 10.18 4.01
C ALA A 97 23.33 10.03 4.81
N THR A 98 23.29 9.33 5.95
CA THR A 98 24.47 9.06 6.78
C THR A 98 25.48 8.19 6.02
N GLU A 99 25.02 7.15 5.37
CA GLU A 99 25.84 6.23 4.57
C GLU A 99 26.42 6.92 3.33
N ALA A 100 25.59 7.71 2.63
CA ALA A 100 26.07 8.51 1.47
C ALA A 100 27.17 9.50 1.87
N GLN A 101 27.06 10.15 3.04
CA GLN A 101 28.13 11.01 3.59
C GLN A 101 29.40 10.23 3.92
N ALA A 102 29.29 8.96 4.27
CA ALA A 102 30.44 8.06 4.47
C ALA A 102 31.01 7.52 3.14
N GLY A 103 30.37 7.84 2.00
CA GLY A 103 30.81 7.48 0.67
C GLY A 103 30.23 6.17 0.12
N HIS A 104 29.32 5.52 0.82
CA HIS A 104 28.71 4.25 0.41
C HIS A 104 27.33 4.11 1.02
N VAL A 105 26.36 3.62 0.25
CA VAL A 105 25.03 3.23 0.71
C VAL A 105 24.93 1.71 0.66
N ASP A 106 24.62 1.08 1.80
CA ASP A 106 24.63 -0.39 1.93
C ASP A 106 23.43 -1.08 1.24
N ALA A 107 22.40 -0.33 0.82
CA ALA A 107 21.28 -0.87 0.07
C ALA A 107 21.66 -1.13 -1.40
N ASP A 108 21.07 -2.17 -2.00
CA ASP A 108 21.08 -2.38 -3.45
C ASP A 108 19.85 -1.71 -4.08
N VAL A 109 18.70 -1.75 -3.39
CA VAL A 109 17.43 -1.17 -3.84
C VAL A 109 16.82 -0.34 -2.70
N ILE A 110 16.24 0.81 -3.05
CA ILE A 110 15.46 1.66 -2.14
C ILE A 110 14.00 1.62 -2.55
N TRP A 111 13.08 1.43 -1.56
CA TRP A 111 11.63 1.46 -1.78
C TRP A 111 10.92 2.16 -0.63
N VAL A 112 10.74 3.48 -0.74
CA VAL A 112 10.07 4.32 0.27
C VAL A 112 8.86 5.05 -0.29
N GLY A 113 8.05 5.65 0.59
CA GLY A 113 6.70 6.07 0.28
C GLY A 113 6.57 7.39 -0.48
N ASP A 114 7.55 8.31 -0.42
CA ASP A 114 7.44 9.66 -0.99
C ASP A 114 8.27 9.78 -2.28
N PRO A 115 7.63 10.01 -3.45
CA PRO A 115 8.36 10.20 -4.70
C PRO A 115 9.27 11.44 -4.71
N ALA A 116 9.00 12.47 -3.89
CA ALA A 116 9.88 13.64 -3.79
C ALA A 116 11.26 13.29 -3.21
N ASP A 117 11.36 12.26 -2.35
CA ASP A 117 12.63 11.78 -1.84
C ASP A 117 13.54 11.25 -2.98
N TYR A 118 12.96 10.67 -4.02
CA TYR A 118 13.71 10.15 -5.17
C TYR A 118 14.26 11.25 -6.08
N VAL A 119 13.59 12.38 -6.18
CA VAL A 119 14.15 13.58 -6.83
C VAL A 119 15.45 13.97 -6.12
N SER A 120 15.42 14.05 -4.80
CA SER A 120 16.60 14.35 -3.98
C SER A 120 17.69 13.27 -4.08
N PHE A 121 17.35 12.00 -4.04
CA PHE A 121 18.32 10.90 -4.21
C PHE A 121 19.01 10.94 -5.57
N LYS A 122 18.27 11.25 -6.62
CA LYS A 122 18.79 11.42 -7.98
C LYS A 122 19.76 12.61 -8.04
N GLU A 123 19.39 13.78 -7.53
CA GLU A 123 20.24 14.97 -7.48
C GLU A 123 21.53 14.76 -6.69
N GLN A 124 21.47 13.97 -5.61
CA GLN A 124 22.64 13.59 -4.81
C GLN A 124 23.47 12.47 -5.45
N GLY A 125 23.05 11.91 -6.59
CA GLY A 125 23.77 10.83 -7.28
C GLY A 125 23.74 9.50 -6.51
N ILE A 126 22.77 9.28 -5.62
CA ILE A 126 22.57 8.03 -4.86
C ILE A 126 22.01 6.94 -5.76
N LEU A 127 21.15 7.30 -6.73
CA LEU A 127 20.53 6.36 -7.65
C LEU A 127 21.28 6.30 -8.98
N GLN A 128 21.25 5.13 -9.62
CA GLN A 128 21.71 4.96 -10.99
C GLN A 128 20.53 4.75 -11.94
N PRO A 129 20.65 5.19 -13.22
CA PRO A 129 19.66 4.89 -14.24
C PRO A 129 19.56 3.38 -14.48
N TYR A 130 18.32 2.88 -14.49
CA TYR A 130 18.03 1.50 -14.87
C TYR A 130 16.67 1.42 -15.56
N THR A 131 16.62 0.81 -16.74
CA THR A 131 15.37 0.55 -17.45
C THR A 131 15.05 -0.93 -17.33
N SER A 132 14.10 -1.23 -16.46
CA SER A 132 13.54 -2.58 -16.34
C SER A 132 12.79 -2.99 -17.61
N PRO A 133 12.90 -4.24 -18.08
CA PRO A 133 12.08 -4.77 -19.16
C PRO A 133 10.58 -4.70 -18.86
N GLU A 134 10.21 -4.65 -17.58
CA GLU A 134 8.82 -4.62 -17.11
C GLU A 134 8.13 -3.25 -17.30
N THR A 135 8.89 -2.19 -17.56
CA THR A 135 8.34 -0.82 -17.71
C THR A 135 7.41 -0.65 -18.90
N SER A 136 7.42 -1.58 -19.86
CA SER A 136 6.51 -1.56 -21.02
C SER A 136 5.02 -1.70 -20.64
N ALA A 137 4.71 -2.23 -19.47
CA ALA A 137 3.35 -2.38 -18.94
C ALA A 137 3.01 -1.34 -17.85
N ILE A 138 3.86 -0.34 -17.65
CA ILE A 138 3.70 0.73 -16.63
C ILE A 138 3.52 2.06 -17.35
N ASP A 139 2.59 2.90 -16.84
CA ASP A 139 2.36 4.22 -17.41
C ASP A 139 3.64 5.08 -17.29
N ALA A 140 3.96 5.78 -18.38
CA ALA A 140 5.13 6.65 -18.46
C ALA A 140 5.13 7.76 -17.38
N ALA A 141 3.96 8.14 -16.86
CA ALA A 141 3.84 9.10 -15.77
C ALA A 141 4.48 8.62 -14.45
N TYR A 142 4.66 7.31 -14.27
CA TYR A 142 5.31 6.72 -13.09
C TYR A 142 6.80 6.41 -13.30
N ILE A 143 7.37 6.79 -14.44
CA ILE A 143 8.77 6.50 -14.78
C ILE A 143 9.54 7.81 -14.86
N ASP A 144 10.60 7.95 -14.06
CA ASP A 144 11.50 9.11 -14.16
C ASP A 144 12.08 9.27 -15.57
N ALA A 145 12.18 10.50 -16.05
CA ALA A 145 12.68 10.80 -17.39
C ALA A 145 14.11 10.27 -17.60
N ASP A 146 14.98 10.36 -16.57
CA ASP A 146 16.35 9.87 -16.59
C ASP A 146 16.47 8.41 -16.13
N LYS A 147 15.35 7.71 -15.87
CA LYS A 147 15.28 6.29 -15.48
C LYS A 147 15.94 5.97 -14.14
N CYS A 148 16.07 6.94 -13.24
CA CYS A 148 16.64 6.72 -11.91
C CYS A 148 15.67 6.04 -10.95
N TYR A 149 14.34 6.15 -11.19
CA TYR A 149 13.32 5.46 -10.39
C TYR A 149 12.08 5.16 -11.23
N THR A 150 11.30 4.19 -10.76
CA THR A 150 10.01 3.81 -11.36
C THR A 150 9.00 3.58 -10.24
N GLY A 151 7.78 4.09 -10.39
CA GLY A 151 6.68 3.76 -9.49
C GLY A 151 6.46 2.25 -9.44
N ALA A 152 6.36 1.71 -8.24
CA ALA A 152 6.24 0.27 -8.02
C ALA A 152 4.91 -0.14 -7.38
N ARG A 153 4.17 0.79 -6.82
CA ARG A 153 2.82 0.61 -6.30
C ARG A 153 2.12 1.95 -6.19
N MET A 154 0.79 1.88 -6.19
CA MET A 154 -0.06 3.02 -5.85
C MET A 154 -0.66 2.82 -4.47
N MET A 155 -0.86 3.90 -3.75
CA MET A 155 -1.59 3.97 -2.50
C MET A 155 -2.25 5.33 -2.38
N ASN A 156 -3.28 5.42 -1.53
CA ASN A 156 -4.08 6.62 -1.43
C ASN A 156 -4.18 7.07 0.03
N MET A 157 -3.92 8.35 0.26
CA MET A 157 -4.31 9.00 1.51
C MET A 157 -5.75 9.50 1.37
N GLY A 158 -6.58 9.08 2.28
CA GLY A 158 -7.99 9.44 2.35
C GLY A 158 -8.48 9.46 3.79
N ILE A 159 -9.76 9.22 3.99
CA ILE A 159 -10.39 9.29 5.30
C ILE A 159 -10.81 7.89 5.73
N ALA A 160 -10.24 7.40 6.84
CA ALA A 160 -10.77 6.22 7.50
C ALA A 160 -11.67 6.62 8.69
N TYR A 161 -12.62 5.75 9.04
CA TYR A 161 -13.49 5.96 10.20
C TYR A 161 -13.74 4.65 10.94
N ASN A 162 -13.99 4.75 12.25
CA ASN A 162 -14.33 3.60 13.08
C ASN A 162 -15.82 3.29 12.94
N THR A 163 -16.17 2.11 12.40
CA THR A 163 -17.53 1.71 12.08
C THR A 163 -18.38 1.37 13.32
N ALA A 164 -17.75 1.18 14.49
CA ALA A 164 -18.48 1.02 15.76
C ALA A 164 -18.92 2.36 16.36
N LEU A 165 -18.33 3.49 15.91
CA LEU A 165 -18.58 4.83 16.45
C LEU A 165 -19.24 5.78 15.45
N VAL A 166 -19.13 5.51 14.15
CA VAL A 166 -19.57 6.37 13.05
C VAL A 166 -20.23 5.50 11.97
N THR A 167 -21.44 5.85 11.58
CA THR A 167 -22.11 5.16 10.46
C THR A 167 -21.55 5.61 9.11
N ALA A 168 -21.79 4.85 8.05
CA ALA A 168 -21.33 5.19 6.71
C ALA A 168 -21.93 6.51 6.19
N GLU A 169 -23.15 6.84 6.62
CA GLU A 169 -23.84 8.08 6.28
C GLU A 169 -23.20 9.29 6.96
N GLU A 170 -22.77 9.14 8.22
CA GLU A 170 -22.19 10.19 9.05
C GLU A 170 -20.71 10.43 8.75
N ALA A 171 -20.02 9.43 8.15
CA ALA A 171 -18.60 9.51 7.85
C ALA A 171 -18.28 10.70 6.93
N PRO A 172 -17.14 11.38 7.17
CA PRO A 172 -16.68 12.48 6.31
C PRO A 172 -16.52 12.02 4.85
N LYS A 173 -16.96 12.83 3.89
CA LYS A 173 -16.88 12.52 2.45
C LYS A 173 -15.87 13.42 1.73
N THR A 174 -15.50 14.53 2.33
CA THR A 174 -14.54 15.51 1.82
C THR A 174 -13.53 15.87 2.90
N TRP A 175 -12.38 16.41 2.49
CA TRP A 175 -11.39 16.93 3.45
C TRP A 175 -11.97 18.02 4.35
N ASN A 176 -12.85 18.89 3.82
CA ASN A 176 -13.48 19.94 4.59
C ASN A 176 -14.45 19.41 5.66
N ASP A 177 -15.02 18.21 5.48
CA ASP A 177 -15.89 17.62 6.50
C ASP A 177 -15.12 17.30 7.79
N LEU A 178 -13.80 17.07 7.72
CA LEU A 178 -12.95 16.92 8.92
C LEU A 178 -12.85 18.20 9.77
N LEU A 179 -13.22 19.35 9.21
CA LEU A 179 -13.24 20.63 9.92
C LEU A 179 -14.56 20.86 10.69
N ASP A 180 -15.55 19.98 10.54
CA ASP A 180 -16.81 20.07 11.31
C ASP A 180 -16.51 19.89 12.81
N PRO A 181 -17.01 20.79 13.69
CA PRO A 181 -16.85 20.69 15.15
C PRO A 181 -17.31 19.37 15.76
N LYS A 182 -18.18 18.59 15.11
CA LYS A 182 -18.57 17.24 15.58
C LYS A 182 -17.39 16.28 15.70
N TRP A 183 -16.28 16.54 15.00
CA TRP A 183 -15.04 15.77 15.04
C TRP A 183 -13.97 16.36 15.97
N ASN A 184 -14.31 17.40 16.76
CA ASN A 184 -13.32 18.02 17.65
C ASN A 184 -12.70 16.99 18.59
N ASP A 185 -11.35 16.94 18.64
CA ASP A 185 -10.54 15.95 19.38
C ASP A 185 -10.83 14.47 19.02
N GLN A 186 -11.41 14.21 17.83
CA GLN A 186 -11.74 12.87 17.34
C GLN A 186 -11.02 12.50 16.04
N ILE A 187 -10.04 13.28 15.63
CA ILE A 187 -9.29 13.11 14.40
C ILE A 187 -7.87 12.66 14.71
N VAL A 188 -7.40 11.61 14.03
CA VAL A 188 -6.01 11.16 14.09
C VAL A 188 -5.37 11.17 12.71
N MET A 189 -4.10 11.51 12.64
CA MET A 189 -3.27 11.32 11.44
C MET A 189 -1.84 10.93 11.84
N THR A 190 -1.08 10.39 10.90
CA THR A 190 0.33 10.14 11.13
C THR A 190 1.11 11.45 10.99
N ASP A 191 2.04 11.69 11.91
CA ASP A 191 2.99 12.80 11.84
C ASP A 191 3.78 12.78 10.51
N PRO A 192 3.68 13.83 9.69
CA PRO A 192 4.46 13.96 8.46
C PRO A 192 5.98 13.83 8.67
N GLY A 193 6.49 14.22 9.83
CA GLY A 193 7.88 14.06 10.19
C GLY A 193 8.34 12.61 10.33
N SER A 194 7.42 11.64 10.46
CA SER A 194 7.72 10.22 10.63
C SER A 194 7.34 9.34 9.43
N SER A 195 6.43 9.79 8.57
CA SER A 195 5.85 9.01 7.47
C SER A 195 5.94 9.75 6.15
N GLY A 196 6.55 9.11 5.12
CA GLY A 196 6.64 9.68 3.77
C GLY A 196 5.29 9.91 3.12
N THR A 197 4.32 9.01 3.32
CA THR A 197 2.97 9.18 2.76
C THR A 197 2.19 10.32 3.42
N SER A 198 2.32 10.48 4.74
CA SER A 198 1.77 11.65 5.45
C SER A 198 2.48 12.95 5.04
N LYS A 199 3.82 12.91 4.85
CA LYS A 199 4.59 14.05 4.34
C LYS A 199 4.12 14.43 2.94
N TYR A 200 3.95 13.44 2.05
CA TYR A 200 3.41 13.70 0.71
C TYR A 200 2.01 14.30 0.75
N TRP A 201 1.09 13.72 1.55
CA TRP A 201 -0.26 14.26 1.73
C TRP A 201 -0.23 15.71 2.25
N MET A 202 0.51 15.96 3.29
CA MET A 202 0.67 17.31 3.87
C MET A 202 1.17 18.28 2.81
N ASN A 203 2.21 17.91 2.08
CA ASN A 203 2.82 18.76 1.07
C ASN A 203 1.87 19.03 -0.12
N ALA A 204 1.14 18.01 -0.60
CA ALA A 204 0.11 18.16 -1.63
C ALA A 204 -1.00 19.12 -1.19
N MET A 205 -1.49 18.96 0.04
CA MET A 205 -2.50 19.85 0.62
C MET A 205 -1.98 21.28 0.77
N MET A 206 -0.73 21.45 1.23
CA MET A 206 -0.11 22.80 1.41
C MET A 206 0.19 23.50 0.07
N CYS A 207 0.46 22.73 -0.99
CA CYS A 207 0.65 23.27 -2.34
C CYS A 207 -0.67 23.59 -3.05
N SER A 208 -1.80 23.11 -2.55
CA SER A 208 -3.10 23.31 -3.18
C SER A 208 -3.70 24.67 -2.89
N ASP A 209 -4.15 25.37 -3.93
CA ASP A 209 -4.89 26.63 -3.80
C ASP A 209 -6.22 26.47 -3.05
N LYS A 210 -6.76 25.24 -3.00
CA LYS A 210 -8.02 24.91 -2.33
C LYS A 210 -7.87 24.75 -0.82
N TYR A 211 -6.71 24.31 -0.36
CA TYR A 211 -6.49 23.93 1.04
C TYR A 211 -5.41 24.81 1.71
N GLY A 212 -4.15 24.64 1.40
CA GLY A 212 -3.04 25.45 1.91
C GLY A 212 -2.83 25.38 3.44
N ALA A 213 -2.05 26.31 3.98
CA ALA A 213 -1.75 26.41 5.42
C ALA A 213 -3.00 26.72 6.26
N ASP A 214 -3.98 27.42 5.70
CA ASP A 214 -5.26 27.70 6.36
C ASP A 214 -6.03 26.42 6.73
N TYR A 215 -6.03 25.44 5.84
CA TYR A 215 -6.66 24.16 6.12
C TYR A 215 -5.95 23.44 7.27
N MET A 216 -4.61 23.39 7.28
CA MET A 216 -3.82 22.79 8.36
C MET A 216 -4.07 23.48 9.71
N THR A 217 -4.17 24.81 9.71
CA THR A 217 -4.50 25.60 10.90
C THR A 217 -5.89 25.22 11.46
N LYS A 218 -6.89 25.10 10.59
CA LYS A 218 -8.24 24.70 10.99
C LYS A 218 -8.29 23.24 11.46
N LEU A 219 -7.57 22.33 10.79
CA LEU A 219 -7.48 20.93 11.17
C LEU A 219 -6.85 20.78 12.56
N LYS A 220 -5.76 21.53 12.83
CA LYS A 220 -5.15 21.59 14.16
C LYS A 220 -6.10 22.18 15.20
N ALA A 221 -6.80 23.26 14.87
CA ALA A 221 -7.78 23.89 15.77
C ALA A 221 -8.95 22.96 16.08
N ASN A 222 -9.30 22.03 15.17
CA ASN A 222 -10.29 20.98 15.40
C ASN A 222 -9.73 19.77 16.16
N GLY A 223 -8.55 19.87 16.77
CA GLY A 223 -7.98 18.87 17.65
C GLY A 223 -7.43 17.64 16.96
N CYS A 224 -6.98 17.76 15.70
CA CYS A 224 -6.30 16.66 15.02
C CYS A 224 -5.03 16.24 15.77
N TYR A 225 -4.97 14.97 16.17
CA TYR A 225 -3.86 14.37 16.89
C TYR A 225 -2.86 13.74 15.91
N LEU A 226 -1.57 13.88 16.21
CA LEU A 226 -0.49 13.30 15.42
C LEU A 226 0.10 12.07 16.11
N GLU A 227 0.04 10.94 15.42
CA GLU A 227 0.70 9.69 15.84
C GLU A 227 2.10 9.57 15.22
N SER A 228 3.02 8.98 15.97
CA SER A 228 4.43 8.85 15.58
C SER A 228 4.70 7.82 14.46
N GLY A 229 3.69 7.16 13.94
CA GLY A 229 3.85 6.16 12.88
C GLY A 229 2.52 5.69 12.29
N THR A 230 2.57 5.25 11.04
CA THR A 230 1.39 4.81 10.28
C THR A 230 0.63 3.67 10.97
N THR A 231 1.35 2.63 11.44
CA THR A 231 0.73 1.51 12.16
C THR A 231 0.03 1.97 13.44
N ALA A 232 0.67 2.86 14.22
CA ALA A 232 0.08 3.40 15.45
C ALA A 232 -1.20 4.18 15.16
N CYS A 233 -1.19 5.06 14.14
CA CYS A 233 -2.34 5.85 13.72
C CYS A 233 -3.56 4.97 13.40
N HIS A 234 -3.38 3.95 12.55
CA HIS A 234 -4.46 3.05 12.15
C HIS A 234 -4.95 2.18 13.33
N ASN A 235 -4.04 1.71 14.18
CA ASN A 235 -4.40 0.93 15.37
C ASN A 235 -5.19 1.76 16.40
N GLN A 236 -4.86 3.03 16.60
CA GLN A 236 -5.63 3.92 17.48
C GLN A 236 -7.06 4.11 16.96
N LEU A 237 -7.20 4.28 15.64
CA LEU A 237 -8.51 4.37 15.01
C LEU A 237 -9.31 3.05 15.14
N ALA A 238 -8.66 1.90 14.86
CA ALA A 238 -9.27 0.57 15.01
C ALA A 238 -9.67 0.27 16.45
N ALA A 239 -8.89 0.71 17.43
CA ALA A 239 -9.16 0.56 18.85
C ALA A 239 -10.22 1.54 19.41
N SER A 240 -10.87 2.33 18.54
CA SER A 240 -11.89 3.32 18.94
C SER A 240 -11.38 4.48 19.81
N ALA A 241 -10.06 4.78 19.77
CA ALA A 241 -9.52 5.95 20.44
C ALA A 241 -9.92 7.25 19.73
N TYR A 242 -10.12 7.17 18.42
CA TYR A 242 -10.58 8.26 17.56
C TYR A 242 -11.73 7.78 16.67
N LYS A 243 -12.54 8.71 16.16
CA LYS A 243 -13.67 8.41 15.28
C LYS A 243 -13.30 8.38 13.82
N VAL A 244 -12.40 9.28 13.41
CA VAL A 244 -11.99 9.47 12.02
C VAL A 244 -10.49 9.70 11.94
N GLY A 245 -9.89 9.46 10.78
CA GLY A 245 -8.45 9.68 10.59
C GLY A 245 -8.07 9.95 9.14
N VAL A 246 -6.94 10.66 8.96
CA VAL A 246 -6.26 10.76 7.66
C VAL A 246 -5.35 9.53 7.54
N CYS A 247 -5.74 8.59 6.72
CA CYS A 247 -5.22 7.22 6.71
C CYS A 247 -4.91 6.73 5.30
N LEU A 248 -4.15 5.64 5.23
CA LEU A 248 -3.89 4.90 3.99
C LEU A 248 -5.00 3.88 3.70
N ASP A 249 -5.37 3.76 2.43
CA ASP A 249 -6.37 2.83 1.91
C ASP A 249 -6.05 1.38 2.27
N TYR A 250 -4.90 0.88 1.84
CA TYR A 250 -4.52 -0.53 2.00
C TYR A 250 -4.31 -0.95 3.46
N VAL A 251 -3.79 -0.07 4.33
CA VAL A 251 -3.63 -0.38 5.76
C VAL A 251 -5.01 -0.50 6.42
N THR A 252 -5.93 0.39 6.05
CA THR A 252 -7.33 0.32 6.51
C THR A 252 -7.99 -0.97 6.02
N ALA A 253 -7.79 -1.34 4.74
CA ALA A 253 -8.35 -2.57 4.17
C ALA A 253 -7.80 -3.83 4.85
N ASN A 254 -6.49 -3.90 5.12
CA ASN A 254 -5.87 -5.02 5.83
C ASN A 254 -6.50 -5.21 7.22
N LEU A 255 -6.55 -4.14 8.02
CA LEU A 255 -7.16 -4.19 9.35
C LEU A 255 -8.65 -4.54 9.31
N ALA A 256 -9.41 -4.04 8.33
CA ALA A 256 -10.81 -4.39 8.15
C ALA A 256 -10.98 -5.88 7.80
N ASN A 257 -10.12 -6.43 6.92
CA ASN A 257 -10.12 -7.86 6.58
C ASN A 257 -9.75 -8.75 7.78
N GLU A 258 -8.96 -8.24 8.73
CA GLU A 258 -8.65 -8.90 10.00
C GLU A 258 -9.78 -8.75 11.04
N GLY A 259 -10.88 -8.07 10.71
CA GLY A 259 -12.05 -7.90 11.57
C GLY A 259 -12.05 -6.65 12.44
N SER A 260 -11.13 -5.71 12.22
CA SER A 260 -11.16 -4.41 12.89
C SER A 260 -12.37 -3.58 12.43
N PRO A 261 -13.02 -2.82 13.33
CA PRO A 261 -14.20 -2.03 12.99
C PRO A 261 -13.83 -0.70 12.32
N ILE A 262 -13.18 -0.76 11.17
CA ILE A 262 -12.80 0.43 10.40
C ILE A 262 -13.24 0.30 8.94
N ALA A 263 -13.48 1.44 8.28
CA ALA A 263 -13.77 1.53 6.87
C ALA A 263 -13.11 2.78 6.27
N TYR A 264 -13.05 2.84 4.94
CA TYR A 264 -12.34 3.86 4.20
C TYR A 264 -13.25 4.63 3.24
N VAL A 265 -12.96 5.90 3.09
CA VAL A 265 -13.60 6.80 2.11
C VAL A 265 -12.51 7.40 1.23
N PHE A 266 -12.67 7.29 -0.08
CA PHE A 266 -11.93 8.07 -1.05
C PHE A 266 -12.62 9.43 -1.21
N PRO A 267 -12.12 10.51 -0.57
CA PRO A 267 -12.73 11.82 -0.70
C PRO A 267 -12.50 12.41 -2.10
N GLU A 268 -13.26 13.46 -2.45
CA GLU A 268 -12.84 14.33 -3.54
C GLU A 268 -11.47 14.94 -3.21
N ASP A 269 -10.62 15.07 -4.20
CA ASP A 269 -9.20 15.42 -4.05
C ASP A 269 -8.43 14.36 -3.23
N THR A 270 -8.72 13.08 -3.43
CA THR A 270 -7.92 11.97 -2.87
C THR A 270 -6.45 12.15 -3.24
N VAL A 271 -5.55 12.09 -2.27
CA VAL A 271 -4.12 12.19 -2.54
C VAL A 271 -3.56 10.82 -2.91
N SER A 272 -3.43 10.59 -4.22
CA SER A 272 -2.85 9.36 -4.77
C SER A 272 -1.33 9.47 -4.85
N ILE A 273 -0.64 8.44 -4.39
CA ILE A 273 0.82 8.40 -4.26
C ILE A 273 1.34 7.19 -5.00
N PHE A 274 2.19 7.38 -5.98
CA PHE A 274 3.01 6.26 -6.44
C PHE A 274 4.28 6.16 -5.59
N SER A 275 4.55 4.98 -5.05
CA SER A 275 5.77 4.72 -4.27
C SER A 275 6.83 4.17 -5.19
N PRO A 276 7.90 4.93 -5.49
CA PRO A 276 8.91 4.48 -6.41
C PRO A 276 9.86 3.45 -5.80
N ILE A 277 10.54 2.70 -6.70
CA ILE A 277 11.78 2.00 -6.39
C ILE A 277 12.93 2.61 -7.17
N GLY A 278 14.13 2.58 -6.60
CA GLY A 278 15.37 3.03 -7.22
C GLY A 278 16.51 2.05 -6.99
N LEU A 279 17.35 1.85 -8.01
CA LEU A 279 18.58 1.06 -7.92
C LEU A 279 19.69 1.97 -7.37
N VAL A 280 20.37 1.56 -6.33
CA VAL A 280 21.46 2.34 -5.72
C VAL A 280 22.68 2.27 -6.63
N LYS A 281 23.33 3.42 -6.80
CA LYS A 281 24.54 3.53 -7.61
C LYS A 281 25.72 2.84 -6.92
N ASP A 282 26.49 2.11 -7.69
CA ASP A 282 27.71 1.39 -7.22
C ASP A 282 27.40 0.43 -6.04
N CYS A 283 26.17 -0.11 -5.98
CA CYS A 283 25.75 -1.05 -4.92
C CYS A 283 26.51 -2.38 -5.02
N ALA A 284 26.64 -3.06 -3.89
CA ALA A 284 27.46 -4.25 -3.77
C ALA A 284 26.96 -5.44 -4.60
N ASN A 285 25.63 -5.56 -4.79
CA ASN A 285 24.99 -6.69 -5.45
C ASN A 285 24.12 -6.23 -6.63
N GLU A 286 24.67 -5.41 -7.52
CA GLU A 286 23.92 -4.77 -8.62
C GLU A 286 23.09 -5.76 -9.46
N ALA A 287 23.64 -6.93 -9.79
CA ALA A 287 22.93 -7.94 -10.58
C ALA A 287 21.66 -8.44 -9.83
N ASN A 288 21.79 -8.75 -8.55
CA ASN A 288 20.64 -9.16 -7.72
C ASN A 288 19.71 -7.99 -7.40
N GLY A 289 20.24 -6.76 -7.30
CA GLY A 289 19.47 -5.53 -7.19
C GLY A 289 18.53 -5.35 -8.40
N LYS A 290 19.05 -5.56 -9.61
CA LYS A 290 18.24 -5.55 -10.85
C LYS A 290 17.20 -6.65 -10.87
N LEU A 291 17.54 -7.88 -10.41
CA LEU A 291 16.58 -8.97 -10.33
C LEU A 291 15.42 -8.63 -9.37
N LEU A 292 15.72 -8.07 -8.20
CA LEU A 292 14.69 -7.65 -7.25
C LEU A 292 13.84 -6.50 -7.81
N TYR A 293 14.49 -5.52 -8.44
CA TYR A 293 13.81 -4.39 -9.09
C TYR A 293 12.83 -4.88 -10.17
N ASP A 294 13.30 -5.77 -11.06
CA ASP A 294 12.49 -6.35 -12.14
C ASP A 294 11.37 -7.22 -11.57
N PHE A 295 11.65 -8.02 -10.53
CA PHE A 295 10.63 -8.83 -9.88
C PHE A 295 9.50 -7.97 -9.28
N ILE A 296 9.84 -6.92 -8.55
CA ILE A 296 8.85 -6.01 -7.95
C ILE A 296 7.96 -5.38 -9.03
N LEU A 297 8.52 -5.02 -10.18
CA LEU A 297 7.77 -4.46 -11.30
C LEU A 297 7.12 -5.52 -12.20
N SER A 298 7.48 -6.80 -12.08
CA SER A 298 6.91 -7.87 -12.89
C SER A 298 5.43 -8.08 -12.60
N LYS A 299 4.72 -8.73 -13.52
CA LYS A 299 3.31 -9.10 -13.30
C LYS A 299 3.14 -9.91 -12.01
N GLU A 300 3.99 -10.92 -11.79
CA GLU A 300 3.98 -11.77 -10.61
C GLU A 300 4.20 -10.95 -9.32
N GLY A 301 5.20 -10.07 -9.29
CA GLY A 301 5.46 -9.20 -8.13
C GLY A 301 4.30 -8.25 -7.86
N GLN A 302 3.68 -7.70 -8.90
CA GLN A 302 2.53 -6.81 -8.76
C GLN A 302 1.25 -7.56 -8.32
N GLU A 303 1.07 -8.81 -8.73
CA GLU A 303 -0.02 -9.66 -8.21
C GLU A 303 0.14 -9.94 -6.70
N VAL A 304 1.38 -10.09 -6.21
CA VAL A 304 1.65 -10.17 -4.75
C VAL A 304 1.22 -8.88 -4.04
N LEU A 305 1.46 -7.72 -4.64
CA LEU A 305 1.04 -6.43 -4.04
C LEU A 305 -0.48 -6.31 -3.99
N VAL A 306 -1.18 -6.66 -5.07
CA VAL A 306 -2.66 -6.64 -5.13
C VAL A 306 -3.26 -7.60 -4.10
N ALA A 307 -2.68 -8.81 -3.93
CA ALA A 307 -3.11 -9.76 -2.91
C ALA A 307 -2.96 -9.21 -1.46
N ASN A 308 -2.18 -8.14 -1.28
CA ASN A 308 -1.99 -7.42 -0.02
C ASN A 308 -2.70 -6.04 -0.01
N ASN A 309 -3.77 -5.90 -0.79
CA ASN A 309 -4.63 -4.71 -0.90
C ASN A 309 -3.91 -3.45 -1.43
N LEU A 310 -2.76 -3.60 -2.07
CA LEU A 310 -2.07 -2.51 -2.77
C LEU A 310 -2.57 -2.41 -4.22
N ILE A 311 -2.47 -1.23 -4.80
CA ILE A 311 -2.83 -1.00 -6.20
C ILE A 311 -1.57 -1.16 -7.06
N SER A 312 -1.66 -2.02 -8.07
CA SER A 312 -0.60 -2.22 -9.06
C SER A 312 -0.45 -1.01 -9.97
N VAL A 313 0.79 -0.70 -10.33
CA VAL A 313 1.14 0.31 -11.35
C VAL A 313 1.06 -0.24 -12.77
N ARG A 314 0.87 -1.55 -12.93
CA ARG A 314 0.78 -2.20 -14.25
C ARG A 314 -0.65 -2.15 -14.78
N ASN A 315 -0.76 -2.00 -16.09
CA ASN A 315 -2.04 -1.98 -16.81
C ASN A 315 -2.56 -3.38 -17.20
N ASP A 316 -1.75 -4.44 -16.97
CA ASP A 316 -2.04 -5.83 -17.32
C ASP A 316 -2.22 -6.76 -16.09
N VAL A 317 -2.33 -6.17 -14.90
CA VAL A 317 -2.62 -6.86 -13.64
C VAL A 317 -4.07 -6.60 -13.24
N ASP A 318 -4.78 -7.67 -12.85
CA ASP A 318 -6.12 -7.57 -12.29
C ASP A 318 -6.05 -6.92 -10.89
N GLN A 319 -6.78 -5.84 -10.71
CA GLN A 319 -6.81 -5.05 -9.46
C GLN A 319 -7.84 -5.60 -8.44
N GLY A 320 -8.44 -6.78 -8.71
CA GLY A 320 -9.50 -7.33 -7.88
C GLY A 320 -10.72 -6.42 -7.80
N ASP A 321 -11.26 -6.23 -6.60
CA ASP A 321 -12.44 -5.39 -6.36
C ASP A 321 -12.14 -3.87 -6.33
N THR A 322 -10.89 -3.46 -6.58
CA THR A 322 -10.49 -2.04 -6.53
C THR A 322 -10.85 -1.32 -7.83
N ASP A 323 -11.77 -0.37 -7.76
CA ASP A 323 -12.14 0.50 -8.89
C ASP A 323 -11.11 1.62 -9.09
N VAL A 324 -9.97 1.27 -9.69
CA VAL A 324 -8.87 2.22 -9.94
C VAL A 324 -9.31 3.42 -10.77
N PRO A 325 -10.11 3.27 -11.85
CA PRO A 325 -10.66 4.41 -12.58
C PRO A 325 -11.48 5.38 -11.72
N ALA A 326 -12.32 4.87 -10.82
CA ALA A 326 -13.11 5.71 -9.92
C ALA A 326 -12.23 6.45 -8.89
N ILE A 327 -11.15 5.81 -8.40
CA ILE A 327 -10.17 6.45 -7.52
C ILE A 327 -9.42 7.54 -8.28
N ALA A 328 -8.93 7.24 -9.48
CA ALA A 328 -8.20 8.19 -10.32
C ALA A 328 -9.04 9.42 -10.69
N ALA A 329 -10.36 9.25 -10.89
CA ALA A 329 -11.28 10.35 -11.17
C ALA A 329 -11.41 11.34 -10.00
N LYS A 330 -11.10 10.91 -8.78
CA LYS A 330 -11.10 11.72 -7.56
C LYS A 330 -9.72 12.24 -7.17
N ALA A 331 -8.67 11.83 -7.87
CA ALA A 331 -7.30 12.17 -7.48
C ALA A 331 -7.05 13.68 -7.53
N MET A 332 -6.41 14.19 -6.49
CA MET A 332 -5.93 15.58 -6.45
C MET A 332 -4.81 15.76 -7.48
N PRO A 333 -4.90 16.74 -8.37
CA PRO A 333 -3.76 17.09 -9.20
C PRO A 333 -2.57 17.50 -8.33
N SER A 334 -1.41 16.90 -8.55
CA SER A 334 -0.18 17.21 -7.83
C SER A 334 0.96 17.50 -8.81
N ASP A 335 1.73 18.54 -8.52
CA ASP A 335 2.97 18.87 -9.23
C ASP A 335 4.16 18.48 -8.35
N LEU A 336 4.80 17.36 -8.70
CA LEU A 336 5.95 16.83 -7.95
C LEU A 336 7.13 17.80 -7.90
N ALA A 337 7.36 18.59 -8.96
CA ALA A 337 8.45 19.57 -8.96
C ALA A 337 8.17 20.70 -7.97
N GLN A 338 6.94 21.23 -7.97
CA GLN A 338 6.52 22.23 -7.00
C GLN A 338 6.55 21.68 -5.57
N MET A 339 6.08 20.44 -5.38
CA MET A 339 6.10 19.79 -4.07
C MET A 339 7.53 19.58 -3.56
N ALA A 340 8.46 19.17 -4.40
CA ALA A 340 9.87 19.01 -4.05
C ALA A 340 10.51 20.36 -3.68
N GLU A 341 10.27 21.41 -4.47
CA GLU A 341 10.78 22.77 -4.21
C GLU A 341 10.28 23.34 -2.87
N LYS A 342 9.01 23.07 -2.51
CA LYS A 342 8.37 23.62 -1.31
C LYS A 342 8.45 22.71 -0.09
N ALA A 343 8.99 21.51 -0.19
CA ALA A 343 8.92 20.48 0.84
C ALA A 343 9.40 20.97 2.22
N ASP A 344 10.58 21.59 2.29
CA ASP A 344 11.15 22.07 3.55
C ASP A 344 10.35 23.21 4.14
N ALA A 345 9.92 24.17 3.30
CA ALA A 345 9.13 25.31 3.74
C ALA A 345 7.75 24.88 4.25
N ASN A 346 7.09 23.93 3.56
CA ASN A 346 5.81 23.39 3.96
C ASN A 346 5.93 22.56 5.25
N SER A 347 6.99 21.78 5.42
CA SER A 347 7.26 21.05 6.66
C SER A 347 7.49 21.99 7.84
N ALA A 348 8.30 23.02 7.67
CA ALA A 348 8.55 24.01 8.73
C ALA A 348 7.27 24.78 9.14
N GLU A 349 6.43 25.14 8.17
CA GLU A 349 5.15 25.82 8.47
C GLU A 349 4.15 24.87 9.13
N PHE A 350 4.10 23.59 8.71
CA PHE A 350 3.29 22.57 9.36
C PHE A 350 3.72 22.35 10.82
N ASP A 351 5.02 22.21 11.07
CA ASP A 351 5.59 22.05 12.41
C ASP A 351 5.22 23.22 13.32
N LYS A 352 5.32 24.43 12.82
CA LYS A 352 4.89 25.65 13.53
C LYS A 352 3.40 25.63 13.84
N ILE A 353 2.53 25.27 12.87
CA ILE A 353 1.07 25.19 13.06
C ILE A 353 0.73 24.15 14.14
N PHE A 354 1.38 22.99 14.10
CA PHE A 354 1.09 21.90 15.03
C PHE A 354 1.87 21.99 16.36
N GLY A 355 2.83 22.91 16.47
CA GLY A 355 3.61 23.15 17.69
C GLY A 355 4.66 22.04 17.93
N LEU A 356 5.29 21.56 16.85
CA LEU A 356 6.33 20.52 16.89
C LEU A 356 7.75 21.09 16.94
N SER A 357 7.92 22.40 16.72
CA SER A 357 9.21 23.13 16.72
C SER A 357 9.51 23.81 18.05
#